data_4ac17bed353d2cebfb4e7437a9802703
#
_entry.id   4ac17bed353d2cebfb4e7437a9802703
#
_cell.length_a   1.000
_cell.length_b   1.000
_cell.length_c   1.000
_cell.angle_alpha   90.00
_cell.angle_beta   90.00
_cell.angle_gamma   90.00
#
_symmetry.space_group_name_H-M   'P 1'
#
loop_
_entity.id
_entity.type
_entity.pdbx_description
1 polymer ?
#
loop_
_entity_poly.entity_id
_entity_poly.type
_entity_poly.pdbx_seq_one_letter_code
_entity_poly.pdbx_strand_id
1 'polypeptide(L)'
;MIFDDLLKKSSIQKQIDRAVKKYKNKKVLIYGTGLLSEAIFRNYDLSALNIVGIVNIKYGSMSATSFLDKSYISLQEIKNIDFDVVLIANEEYARYKNQLENFLYKNNIERKFEIKPLVKLKTKNKTHLDLFIQALYIFSNPSEFVKLILKTFSVLNSFYILNSRLRENKRQRLYNSYLTKLYGYQVLNFAKSVGKNFWCRGFSNVTRNTVLGDNVNFNGMEIVGKGRVSIGNYFHSGKDCLIIADNHNYNCGQAIPYDNKIIERDVEINDFVWFGSRVIILPGTKIGEGVVVQAGSVVHGNIPDYAVVGGNPATVIKYRDIERFKQLKAEKKFR
;
A
#
# COMPACT_ATOMS: atom_id res chain seq x y z
N MET A 1 -14.45 -4.98 2.09
CA MET A 1 -15.69 -4.23 1.71
C MET A 1 -16.11 -4.46 0.26
N ILE A 2 -15.30 -4.17 -0.77
CA ILE A 2 -15.70 -4.36 -2.20
C ILE A 2 -15.87 -5.84 -2.57
N PHE A 3 -14.98 -6.72 -2.12
CA PHE A 3 -15.10 -8.17 -2.33
C PHE A 3 -16.29 -8.78 -1.59
N ASP A 4 -16.60 -8.29 -0.40
CA ASP A 4 -17.72 -8.83 0.39
C ASP A 4 -19.06 -8.63 -0.31
N ASP A 5 -19.27 -7.48 -0.95
CA ASP A 5 -20.47 -7.20 -1.73
C ASP A 5 -20.54 -8.04 -3.02
N LEU A 6 -19.40 -8.26 -3.68
CA LEU A 6 -19.33 -9.10 -4.87
C LEU A 6 -19.59 -10.58 -4.53
N LEU A 7 -19.03 -11.05 -3.42
CA LEU A 7 -19.23 -12.40 -2.92
C LEU A 7 -20.70 -12.65 -2.58
N LYS A 8 -21.36 -11.70 -1.91
CA LYS A 8 -22.81 -11.78 -1.63
C LYS A 8 -23.66 -11.86 -2.90
N LYS A 9 -23.39 -10.99 -3.88
CA LYS A 9 -24.11 -10.96 -5.19
C LYS A 9 -23.90 -12.21 -6.03
N SER A 10 -22.81 -12.94 -5.86
CA SER A 10 -22.45 -14.10 -6.69
C SER A 10 -22.96 -15.44 -6.15
N SER A 11 -23.78 -15.44 -5.11
CA SER A 11 -24.27 -16.68 -4.46
C SER A 11 -23.13 -17.63 -4.04
N ILE A 12 -22.06 -17.07 -3.52
CA ILE A 12 -20.83 -17.81 -3.20
C ILE A 12 -21.09 -18.89 -2.15
N GLN A 13 -21.90 -18.59 -1.12
CA GLN A 13 -22.25 -19.57 -0.10
C GLN A 13 -22.79 -20.87 -0.74
N LYS A 14 -23.76 -20.75 -1.68
CA LYS A 14 -24.31 -21.92 -2.38
C LYS A 14 -23.26 -22.68 -3.21
N GLN A 15 -22.25 -22.00 -3.74
CA GLN A 15 -21.19 -22.65 -4.49
C GLN A 15 -20.23 -23.39 -3.56
N ILE A 16 -19.90 -22.78 -2.41
CA ILE A 16 -19.08 -23.41 -1.36
C ILE A 16 -19.79 -24.63 -0.78
N ASP A 17 -21.06 -24.53 -0.42
CA ASP A 17 -21.87 -25.66 0.07
C ASP A 17 -21.86 -26.83 -0.92
N ARG A 18 -21.97 -26.53 -2.24
CA ARG A 18 -21.86 -27.56 -3.28
C ARG A 18 -20.46 -28.17 -3.37
N ALA A 19 -19.41 -27.35 -3.27
CA ALA A 19 -18.03 -27.84 -3.29
C ALA A 19 -17.76 -28.73 -2.06
N VAL A 20 -18.17 -28.30 -0.88
CA VAL A 20 -18.09 -29.07 0.36
C VAL A 20 -18.83 -30.40 0.21
N LYS A 21 -20.09 -30.40 -0.21
CA LYS A 21 -20.88 -31.62 -0.42
C LYS A 21 -20.20 -32.57 -1.41
N LYS A 22 -19.63 -32.05 -2.50
CA LYS A 22 -19.02 -32.85 -3.56
C LYS A 22 -17.68 -33.45 -3.14
N TYR A 23 -16.87 -32.72 -2.36
CA TYR A 23 -15.47 -33.03 -2.11
C TYR A 23 -15.15 -33.38 -0.65
N LYS A 24 -16.15 -33.49 0.26
CA LYS A 24 -15.92 -33.76 1.70
C LYS A 24 -15.09 -35.00 1.99
N ASN A 25 -15.19 -36.03 1.13
CA ASN A 25 -14.47 -37.29 1.28
C ASN A 25 -13.21 -37.38 0.40
N LYS A 26 -12.77 -36.27 -0.18
CA LYS A 26 -11.61 -36.19 -1.05
C LYS A 26 -10.50 -35.36 -0.40
N LYS A 27 -9.25 -35.70 -0.68
CA LYS A 27 -8.11 -34.88 -0.33
C LYS A 27 -8.02 -33.67 -1.24
N VAL A 28 -8.23 -32.49 -0.70
CA VAL A 28 -8.36 -31.23 -1.45
C VAL A 28 -7.07 -30.44 -1.34
N LEU A 29 -6.49 -30.07 -2.48
CA LEU A 29 -5.42 -29.09 -2.57
C LEU A 29 -6.01 -27.77 -3.00
N ILE A 30 -5.76 -26.70 -2.26
CA ILE A 30 -6.14 -25.34 -2.66
C ILE A 30 -4.99 -24.70 -3.44
N TYR A 31 -5.28 -24.16 -4.61
CA TYR A 31 -4.28 -23.50 -5.44
C TYR A 31 -4.63 -22.01 -5.61
N GLY A 32 -3.80 -21.16 -5.03
CA GLY A 32 -3.92 -19.70 -5.10
C GLY A 32 -4.08 -19.03 -3.74
N THR A 33 -3.26 -18.00 -3.53
CA THR A 33 -3.25 -17.16 -2.33
C THR A 33 -3.39 -15.71 -2.77
N GLY A 34 -4.57 -15.31 -3.19
CA GLY A 34 -4.87 -13.94 -3.61
C GLY A 34 -6.00 -13.34 -2.77
N LEU A 35 -6.37 -12.11 -3.09
CA LEU A 35 -7.44 -11.40 -2.39
C LEU A 35 -8.76 -12.16 -2.39
N LEU A 36 -9.07 -12.88 -3.48
CA LEU A 36 -10.28 -13.70 -3.55
C LEU A 36 -10.23 -14.89 -2.58
N SER A 37 -9.11 -15.61 -2.52
CA SER A 37 -8.94 -16.71 -1.58
C SER A 37 -9.02 -16.24 -0.13
N GLU A 38 -8.34 -15.14 0.22
CA GLU A 38 -8.42 -14.54 1.55
C GLU A 38 -9.85 -14.13 1.93
N ALA A 39 -10.58 -13.50 1.00
CA ALA A 39 -11.95 -13.11 1.23
C ALA A 39 -12.89 -14.33 1.39
N ILE A 40 -12.68 -15.39 0.61
CA ILE A 40 -13.45 -16.65 0.76
C ILE A 40 -13.16 -17.28 2.11
N PHE A 41 -11.90 -17.45 2.46
CA PHE A 41 -11.51 -18.13 3.69
C PHE A 41 -11.85 -17.35 4.96
N ARG A 42 -11.93 -16.03 4.88
CA ARG A 42 -12.34 -15.18 6.01
C ARG A 42 -13.85 -15.18 6.26
N ASN A 43 -14.65 -15.32 5.20
CA ASN A 43 -16.10 -15.12 5.26
C ASN A 43 -16.93 -16.40 5.13
N TYR A 44 -16.28 -17.54 4.79
CA TYR A 44 -16.99 -18.80 4.53
C TYR A 44 -16.32 -19.98 5.23
N ASP A 45 -17.12 -20.89 5.78
CA ASP A 45 -16.62 -22.10 6.44
C ASP A 45 -16.27 -23.17 5.41
N LEU A 46 -15.01 -23.56 5.40
CA LEU A 46 -14.45 -24.64 4.58
C LEU A 46 -13.94 -25.82 5.44
N SER A 47 -14.22 -25.83 6.74
CA SER A 47 -13.72 -26.83 7.68
C SER A 47 -14.12 -28.28 7.34
N ALA A 48 -15.25 -28.43 6.65
CA ALA A 48 -15.73 -29.72 6.18
C ALA A 48 -15.00 -30.27 4.93
N LEU A 49 -14.08 -29.51 4.32
CA LEU A 49 -13.18 -30.00 3.28
C LEU A 49 -11.90 -30.55 3.92
N ASN A 50 -11.48 -31.75 3.50
CA ASN A 50 -10.18 -32.30 3.87
C ASN A 50 -9.06 -31.60 3.07
N ILE A 51 -8.70 -30.36 3.48
CA ILE A 51 -7.65 -29.56 2.84
C ILE A 51 -6.30 -30.11 3.28
N VAL A 52 -5.54 -30.69 2.35
CA VAL A 52 -4.22 -31.30 2.59
C VAL A 52 -3.06 -30.31 2.37
N GLY A 53 -3.33 -29.18 1.73
CA GLY A 53 -2.34 -28.12 1.55
C GLY A 53 -2.89 -26.91 0.79
N ILE A 54 -2.20 -25.78 0.91
CA ILE A 54 -2.51 -24.54 0.22
C ILE A 54 -1.27 -24.07 -0.54
N VAL A 55 -1.36 -24.03 -1.87
CA VAL A 55 -0.23 -23.64 -2.73
C VAL A 55 -0.15 -22.14 -2.85
N ASN A 56 0.98 -21.57 -2.44
CA ASN A 56 1.28 -20.16 -2.65
C ASN A 56 1.93 -19.93 -4.01
N ILE A 57 1.34 -19.04 -4.82
CA ILE A 57 1.80 -18.74 -6.20
C ILE A 57 2.73 -17.54 -6.23
N LYS A 58 2.68 -16.68 -5.23
CA LYS A 58 3.53 -15.47 -5.12
C LYS A 58 4.72 -15.77 -4.21
N TYR A 59 5.89 -15.95 -4.80
CA TYR A 59 7.15 -15.90 -4.07
C TYR A 59 7.32 -14.53 -3.39
N GLY A 60 7.51 -14.51 -2.09
CA GLY A 60 8.28 -13.47 -1.44
C GLY A 60 7.56 -12.32 -0.74
N SER A 61 6.24 -12.31 -0.49
CA SER A 61 5.62 -11.12 0.12
C SER A 61 4.55 -11.32 1.19
N MET A 62 4.46 -12.50 1.85
CA MET A 62 3.60 -12.61 3.03
C MET A 62 4.37 -13.22 4.19
N SER A 63 4.39 -12.49 5.30
CA SER A 63 4.96 -12.88 6.60
C SER A 63 4.15 -13.97 7.33
N ALA A 64 3.08 -14.50 6.74
CA ALA A 64 2.30 -15.59 7.29
C ALA A 64 2.84 -16.92 6.76
N THR A 65 3.33 -17.73 7.66
CA THR A 65 3.82 -19.11 7.37
C THR A 65 2.67 -20.10 7.25
N SER A 66 1.45 -19.74 7.61
CA SER A 66 0.26 -20.61 7.60
C SER A 66 -1.02 -19.83 7.37
N PHE A 67 -2.03 -20.50 6.83
CA PHE A 67 -3.38 -20.00 6.66
C PHE A 67 -4.39 -21.11 7.00
N LEU A 68 -5.44 -20.80 7.78
CA LEU A 68 -6.37 -21.80 8.32
C LEU A 68 -5.66 -22.94 9.08
N ASP A 69 -4.63 -22.61 9.86
CA ASP A 69 -3.78 -23.59 10.57
C ASP A 69 -3.10 -24.61 9.63
N LYS A 70 -3.04 -24.34 8.33
CA LYS A 70 -2.34 -25.13 7.32
C LYS A 70 -1.12 -24.40 6.81
N SER A 71 -0.03 -25.11 6.68
CA SER A 71 1.20 -24.58 6.10
C SER A 71 1.02 -24.29 4.61
N TYR A 72 1.62 -23.21 4.14
CA TYR A 72 1.77 -22.99 2.72
C TYR A 72 2.78 -23.96 2.13
N ILE A 73 2.48 -24.49 0.96
CA ILE A 73 3.37 -25.33 0.18
C ILE A 73 3.79 -24.62 -1.10
N SER A 74 5.01 -24.83 -1.52
CA SER A 74 5.51 -24.37 -2.80
C SER A 74 4.94 -25.21 -3.95
N LEU A 75 4.99 -24.68 -5.16
CA LEU A 75 4.57 -25.41 -6.36
C LEU A 75 5.41 -26.70 -6.54
N GLN A 76 6.68 -26.69 -6.12
CA GLN A 76 7.58 -27.85 -6.24
C GLN A 76 7.23 -28.97 -5.26
N GLU A 77 6.67 -28.64 -4.10
CA GLU A 77 6.26 -29.60 -3.08
C GLU A 77 4.99 -30.38 -3.43
N ILE A 78 4.22 -29.91 -4.41
CA ILE A 78 2.99 -30.59 -4.89
C ILE A 78 3.24 -32.05 -5.25
N LYS A 79 4.43 -32.36 -5.80
CA LYS A 79 4.81 -33.73 -6.18
C LYS A 79 4.80 -34.72 -5.00
N ASN A 80 5.02 -34.23 -3.78
CA ASN A 80 5.13 -35.04 -2.56
C ASN A 80 3.80 -35.15 -1.80
N ILE A 81 2.73 -34.49 -2.27
CA ILE A 81 1.45 -34.43 -1.58
C ILE A 81 0.44 -35.32 -2.30
N ASP A 82 -0.25 -36.13 -1.53
CA ASP A 82 -1.34 -36.95 -2.03
C ASP A 82 -2.66 -36.16 -1.97
N PHE A 83 -3.32 -35.99 -3.14
CA PHE A 83 -4.58 -35.27 -3.30
C PHE A 83 -5.41 -35.82 -4.44
N ASP A 84 -6.72 -35.65 -4.33
CA ASP A 84 -7.72 -36.12 -5.33
C ASP A 84 -8.23 -34.98 -6.21
N VAL A 85 -8.22 -33.75 -5.70
CA VAL A 85 -8.75 -32.59 -6.41
C VAL A 85 -7.97 -31.34 -6.08
N VAL A 86 -7.77 -30.50 -7.10
CA VAL A 86 -7.23 -29.14 -6.94
C VAL A 86 -8.37 -28.14 -7.13
N LEU A 87 -8.63 -27.34 -6.11
CA LEU A 87 -9.58 -26.24 -6.18
C LEU A 87 -8.82 -24.91 -6.33
N ILE A 88 -8.99 -24.25 -7.46
CA ILE A 88 -8.34 -22.96 -7.73
C ILE A 88 -9.17 -21.85 -7.12
N ALA A 89 -8.62 -21.20 -6.12
CA ALA A 89 -9.20 -20.08 -5.40
C ALA A 89 -8.65 -18.74 -5.93
N ASN A 90 -8.82 -18.50 -7.21
CA ASN A 90 -8.33 -17.30 -7.87
C ASN A 90 -9.29 -16.83 -8.96
N GLU A 91 -9.39 -15.52 -9.16
CA GLU A 91 -10.24 -14.89 -10.18
C GLU A 91 -9.83 -15.24 -11.62
N GLU A 92 -8.52 -15.42 -11.85
CA GLU A 92 -7.94 -15.79 -13.15
C GLU A 92 -7.85 -17.33 -13.31
N TYR A 93 -8.94 -18.05 -13.03
CA TYR A 93 -8.96 -19.52 -13.04
C TYR A 93 -8.26 -20.16 -14.25
N ALA A 94 -8.53 -19.69 -15.47
CA ALA A 94 -7.98 -20.29 -16.67
C ALA A 94 -6.45 -20.16 -16.74
N ARG A 95 -5.90 -19.01 -16.35
CA ARG A 95 -4.46 -18.76 -16.30
C ARG A 95 -3.76 -19.68 -15.30
N TYR A 96 -4.30 -19.75 -14.08
CA TYR A 96 -3.72 -20.58 -13.02
C TYR A 96 -3.88 -22.07 -13.29
N LYS A 97 -4.98 -22.49 -13.93
CA LYS A 97 -5.15 -23.84 -14.42
C LYS A 97 -4.04 -24.21 -15.43
N ASN A 98 -3.82 -23.39 -16.45
CA ASN A 98 -2.78 -23.61 -17.45
C ASN A 98 -1.38 -23.62 -16.83
N GLN A 99 -1.11 -22.74 -15.87
CA GLN A 99 0.16 -22.71 -15.15
C GLN A 99 0.42 -24.01 -14.39
N LEU A 100 -0.58 -24.52 -13.69
CA LEU A 100 -0.49 -25.77 -12.96
C LEU A 100 -0.33 -26.95 -13.92
N GLU A 101 -1.12 -27.04 -14.98
CA GLU A 101 -1.04 -28.11 -15.98
C GLU A 101 0.35 -28.13 -16.67
N ASN A 102 0.89 -26.97 -17.03
CA ASN A 102 2.26 -26.87 -17.60
C ASN A 102 3.34 -27.30 -16.60
N PHE A 103 3.18 -26.95 -15.31
CA PHE A 103 4.12 -27.39 -14.27
C PHE A 103 4.09 -28.92 -14.11
N LEU A 104 2.90 -29.50 -14.04
CA LEU A 104 2.73 -30.95 -13.89
C LEU A 104 3.32 -31.70 -15.08
N TYR A 105 3.06 -31.22 -16.30
CA TYR A 105 3.62 -31.79 -17.53
C TYR A 105 5.15 -31.72 -17.53
N LYS A 106 5.75 -30.59 -17.24
CA LYS A 106 7.21 -30.42 -17.20
C LYS A 106 7.92 -31.27 -16.15
N ASN A 107 7.22 -31.66 -15.11
CA ASN A 107 7.77 -32.48 -14.01
C ASN A 107 7.35 -33.94 -14.07
N ASN A 108 6.74 -34.39 -15.20
CA ASN A 108 6.27 -35.77 -15.43
C ASN A 108 5.35 -36.27 -14.29
N ILE A 109 4.47 -35.42 -13.78
CA ILE A 109 3.53 -35.77 -12.74
C ILE A 109 2.24 -36.28 -13.39
N GLU A 110 2.20 -37.57 -13.69
CA GLU A 110 1.04 -38.26 -14.25
C GLU A 110 0.13 -38.79 -13.14
N ARG A 111 -0.72 -37.92 -12.60
CA ARG A 111 -1.78 -38.30 -11.64
C ARG A 111 -3.16 -37.96 -12.19
N LYS A 112 -4.13 -38.87 -11.98
CA LYS A 112 -5.54 -38.57 -12.28
C LYS A 112 -6.15 -37.79 -11.13
N PHE A 113 -6.32 -36.49 -11.29
CA PHE A 113 -7.05 -35.65 -10.36
C PHE A 113 -7.91 -34.62 -11.11
N GLU A 114 -8.84 -34.02 -10.41
CA GLU A 114 -9.78 -33.05 -10.96
C GLU A 114 -9.29 -31.62 -10.65
N ILE A 115 -9.22 -30.75 -11.65
CA ILE A 115 -8.95 -29.29 -11.45
C ILE A 115 -10.24 -28.51 -11.66
N LYS A 116 -10.69 -27.81 -10.63
CA LYS A 116 -11.92 -27.01 -10.66
C LYS A 116 -11.73 -25.65 -10.01
N PRO A 117 -12.53 -24.65 -10.39
CA PRO A 117 -12.60 -23.41 -9.62
C PRO A 117 -13.30 -23.69 -8.29
N LEU A 118 -12.79 -23.12 -7.19
CA LEU A 118 -13.47 -23.18 -5.89
C LEU A 118 -14.79 -22.43 -5.97
N VAL A 119 -14.79 -21.26 -6.58
CA VAL A 119 -15.98 -20.47 -6.87
C VAL A 119 -15.93 -19.89 -8.28
N LYS A 120 -17.10 -19.67 -8.87
CA LYS A 120 -17.26 -18.95 -10.14
C LYS A 120 -17.93 -17.61 -9.85
N LEU A 121 -17.21 -16.53 -10.09
CA LEU A 121 -17.80 -15.20 -10.00
C LEU A 121 -18.78 -15.01 -11.18
N LYS A 122 -20.04 -14.68 -10.88
CA LYS A 122 -21.01 -14.32 -11.90
C LYS A 122 -20.80 -12.86 -12.28
N THR A 123 -20.17 -12.62 -13.40
CA THR A 123 -20.14 -11.30 -14.03
C THR A 123 -21.07 -11.34 -15.25
N LYS A 124 -21.99 -10.39 -15.34
CA LYS A 124 -22.93 -10.33 -16.47
C LYS A 124 -22.23 -10.02 -17.80
N ASN A 125 -21.01 -9.51 -17.79
CA ASN A 125 -20.17 -9.25 -18.95
C ASN A 125 -18.71 -9.51 -18.62
N LYS A 126 -17.99 -10.16 -19.53
CA LYS A 126 -16.54 -10.44 -19.46
C LYS A 126 -15.72 -9.14 -19.27
N THR A 127 -16.20 -8.05 -19.85
CA THR A 127 -15.66 -6.70 -19.72
C THR A 127 -15.69 -6.14 -18.27
N HIS A 128 -16.68 -6.51 -17.45
CA HIS A 128 -16.74 -6.06 -16.06
C HIS A 128 -15.75 -6.83 -15.15
N LEU A 129 -15.48 -8.09 -15.46
CA LEU A 129 -14.46 -8.86 -14.73
C LEU A 129 -13.06 -8.38 -15.07
N ASP A 130 -12.78 -8.11 -16.36
CA ASP A 130 -11.50 -7.59 -16.81
C ASP A 130 -11.24 -6.17 -16.24
N LEU A 131 -12.28 -5.33 -16.18
CA LEU A 131 -12.23 -4.02 -15.52
C LEU A 131 -12.03 -4.13 -14.01
N PHE A 132 -12.64 -5.13 -13.39
CA PHE A 132 -12.50 -5.37 -11.96
C PHE A 132 -11.11 -5.95 -11.59
N ILE A 133 -10.58 -6.87 -12.40
CA ILE A 133 -9.22 -7.40 -12.27
C ILE A 133 -8.19 -6.30 -12.54
N GLN A 134 -8.41 -5.46 -13.55
CA GLN A 134 -7.60 -4.27 -13.79
C GLN A 134 -7.70 -3.27 -12.64
N ALA A 135 -8.89 -3.06 -12.08
CA ALA A 135 -9.06 -2.22 -10.91
C ALA A 135 -8.30 -2.77 -9.70
N LEU A 136 -8.34 -4.09 -9.46
CA LEU A 136 -7.59 -4.74 -8.38
C LEU A 136 -6.07 -4.66 -8.60
N TYR A 137 -5.61 -4.90 -9.83
CA TYR A 137 -4.19 -4.72 -10.21
C TYR A 137 -3.77 -3.26 -9.99
N ILE A 138 -4.62 -2.33 -10.35
CA ILE A 138 -4.42 -0.89 -10.19
C ILE A 138 -4.45 -0.51 -8.70
N PHE A 139 -5.35 -1.08 -7.88
CA PHE A 139 -5.39 -0.87 -6.43
C PHE A 139 -4.19 -1.48 -5.71
N SER A 140 -3.65 -2.58 -6.21
CA SER A 140 -2.40 -3.17 -5.70
C SER A 140 -1.14 -2.46 -6.24
N ASN A 141 -1.28 -1.57 -7.22
CA ASN A 141 -0.19 -0.83 -7.84
C ASN A 141 -0.54 0.67 -7.92
N PRO A 142 -0.28 1.44 -6.84
CA PRO A 142 -0.72 2.83 -6.70
C PRO A 142 -0.35 3.74 -7.88
N SER A 143 0.80 3.52 -8.52
CA SER A 143 1.25 4.31 -9.67
C SER A 143 0.37 4.10 -10.92
N GLU A 144 -0.11 2.89 -11.16
CA GLU A 144 -1.01 2.58 -12.29
C GLU A 144 -2.44 3.06 -12.00
N PHE A 145 -2.89 3.00 -10.76
CA PHE A 145 -4.16 3.57 -10.32
C PHE A 145 -4.20 5.09 -10.56
N VAL A 146 -3.14 5.80 -10.18
CA VAL A 146 -3.01 7.25 -10.43
C VAL A 146 -3.00 7.54 -11.93
N LYS A 147 -2.26 6.78 -12.75
CA LYS A 147 -2.24 6.96 -14.21
C LYS A 147 -3.62 6.77 -14.86
N LEU A 148 -4.37 5.73 -14.45
CA LEU A 148 -5.72 5.50 -14.98
C LEU A 148 -6.67 6.62 -14.58
N ILE A 149 -6.63 7.06 -13.33
CA ILE A 149 -7.47 8.16 -12.86
C ILE A 149 -7.08 9.47 -13.55
N LEU A 150 -5.79 9.77 -13.70
CA LEU A 150 -5.35 10.95 -14.44
C LEU A 150 -5.81 10.92 -15.91
N LYS A 151 -5.79 9.74 -16.56
CA LYS A 151 -6.28 9.55 -17.92
C LYS A 151 -7.81 9.73 -18.01
N THR A 152 -8.57 9.17 -17.09
CA THR A 152 -10.03 9.35 -16.98
C THR A 152 -10.37 10.80 -16.65
N PHE A 153 -9.53 11.47 -15.86
CA PHE A 153 -9.69 12.86 -15.46
C PHE A 153 -9.34 13.84 -16.55
N SER A 154 -8.39 13.53 -17.43
CA SER A 154 -8.12 14.31 -18.63
C SER A 154 -9.39 14.42 -19.51
N VAL A 155 -10.15 13.31 -19.63
CA VAL A 155 -11.42 13.29 -20.35
C VAL A 155 -12.50 14.07 -19.60
N LEU A 156 -12.63 13.89 -18.28
CA LEU A 156 -13.59 14.64 -17.45
C LEU A 156 -13.21 16.12 -17.34
N ASN A 157 -11.92 16.45 -17.32
CA ASN A 157 -11.45 17.84 -17.30
C ASN A 157 -11.75 18.54 -18.63
N SER A 158 -11.70 17.86 -19.76
CA SER A 158 -12.15 18.36 -21.05
C SER A 158 -13.66 18.66 -21.04
N PHE A 159 -14.47 17.79 -20.42
CA PHE A 159 -15.91 18.03 -20.21
C PHE A 159 -16.18 19.17 -19.21
N TYR A 160 -15.31 19.34 -18.19
CA TYR A 160 -15.45 20.36 -17.14
C TYR A 160 -15.03 21.76 -17.64
N ILE A 161 -14.05 21.82 -18.53
CA ILE A 161 -13.63 23.07 -19.21
C ILE A 161 -14.77 23.64 -20.09
N LEU A 162 -15.61 22.76 -20.66
CA LEU A 162 -16.78 23.17 -21.40
C LEU A 162 -17.89 23.80 -20.52
N ASN A 163 -17.87 23.59 -19.20
CA ASN A 163 -18.91 24.08 -18.28
C ASN A 163 -18.40 25.29 -17.45
N SER A 164 -17.92 26.31 -18.13
CA SER A 164 -17.18 27.48 -17.62
C SER A 164 -17.98 28.49 -16.74
N ARG A 165 -19.12 28.09 -16.16
CA ARG A 165 -19.97 28.98 -15.33
C ARG A 165 -19.61 29.07 -13.85
N LEU A 166 -18.62 28.32 -13.36
CA LEU A 166 -18.18 28.41 -11.98
C LEU A 166 -17.07 29.45 -11.82
N ARG A 167 -17.19 30.31 -10.79
CA ARG A 167 -16.13 31.25 -10.43
C ARG A 167 -14.82 30.53 -10.20
N GLU A 168 -13.72 31.03 -10.73
CA GLU A 168 -12.38 30.42 -10.74
C GLU A 168 -11.93 29.92 -9.36
N ASN A 169 -12.16 30.69 -8.30
CA ASN A 169 -11.82 30.33 -6.93
C ASN A 169 -12.57 29.08 -6.42
N LYS A 170 -13.84 28.89 -6.81
CA LYS A 170 -14.62 27.70 -6.40
C LYS A 170 -14.14 26.47 -7.16
N ARG A 171 -13.83 26.61 -8.43
CA ARG A 171 -13.28 25.56 -9.29
C ARG A 171 -11.92 25.08 -8.76
N GLN A 172 -11.02 26.01 -8.42
CA GLN A 172 -9.71 25.69 -7.88
C GLN A 172 -9.78 24.97 -6.53
N ARG A 173 -10.69 25.37 -5.64
CA ARG A 173 -10.91 24.68 -4.35
C ARG A 173 -11.41 23.25 -4.54
N LEU A 174 -12.37 23.04 -5.44
CA LEU A 174 -12.89 21.71 -5.76
C LEU A 174 -11.79 20.81 -6.35
N TYR A 175 -11.02 21.35 -7.28
CA TYR A 175 -9.90 20.66 -7.91
C TYR A 175 -8.83 20.27 -6.88
N ASN A 176 -8.41 21.18 -6.02
CA ASN A 176 -7.44 20.91 -4.95
C ASN A 176 -7.96 19.89 -3.94
N SER A 177 -9.23 19.97 -3.53
CA SER A 177 -9.86 18.99 -2.65
C SER A 177 -9.87 17.59 -3.27
N TYR A 178 -10.14 17.52 -4.56
CA TYR A 178 -10.12 16.28 -5.30
C TYR A 178 -8.71 15.71 -5.40
N LEU A 179 -7.71 16.51 -5.75
CA LEU A 179 -6.30 16.08 -5.78
C LEU A 179 -5.84 15.56 -4.43
N THR A 180 -6.24 16.20 -3.33
CA THR A 180 -5.92 15.75 -1.99
C THR A 180 -6.52 14.39 -1.70
N LYS A 181 -7.77 14.15 -2.06
CA LYS A 181 -8.41 12.83 -1.90
C LYS A 181 -7.74 11.76 -2.76
N LEU A 182 -7.32 12.12 -3.96
CA LEU A 182 -6.66 11.20 -4.89
C LEU A 182 -5.24 10.85 -4.45
N TYR A 183 -4.39 11.86 -4.32
CA TYR A 183 -2.97 11.67 -4.01
C TYR A 183 -2.72 11.35 -2.54
N GLY A 184 -3.58 11.83 -1.64
CA GLY A 184 -3.50 11.60 -0.21
C GLY A 184 -4.35 10.42 0.29
N TYR A 185 -5.00 9.66 -0.61
CA TYR A 185 -5.87 8.55 -0.21
C TYR A 185 -5.18 7.58 0.75
N GLN A 186 -3.96 7.18 0.43
CA GLN A 186 -3.18 6.28 1.27
C GLN A 186 -2.85 6.94 2.62
N VAL A 187 -2.47 8.22 2.64
CA VAL A 187 -2.19 8.96 3.87
C VAL A 187 -3.42 9.03 4.77
N LEU A 188 -4.58 9.42 4.21
CA LEU A 188 -5.83 9.57 4.96
C LEU A 188 -6.37 8.26 5.55
N ASN A 189 -6.04 7.12 4.95
CA ASN A 189 -6.57 5.81 5.36
C ASN A 189 -5.57 4.94 6.13
N PHE A 190 -4.28 5.21 6.02
CA PHE A 190 -3.26 4.35 6.63
C PHE A 190 -2.44 5.03 7.73
N ALA A 191 -2.31 6.36 7.73
CA ALA A 191 -1.65 7.03 8.85
C ALA A 191 -2.35 6.72 10.18
N LYS A 192 -1.60 6.69 11.27
CA LYS A 192 -2.13 6.50 12.64
C LYS A 192 -3.09 7.62 13.01
N SER A 193 -2.74 8.85 12.65
CA SER A 193 -3.62 10.01 12.76
C SER A 193 -3.21 11.10 11.76
N VAL A 194 -4.22 11.85 11.30
CA VAL A 194 -4.06 13.01 10.41
C VAL A 194 -4.85 14.16 11.02
N GLY A 195 -4.17 15.27 11.25
CA GLY A 195 -4.77 16.49 11.76
C GLY A 195 -5.68 17.20 10.74
N LYS A 196 -6.19 18.37 11.13
CA LYS A 196 -7.10 19.17 10.29
C LYS A 196 -6.36 19.78 9.12
N ASN A 197 -7.09 20.06 8.02
CA ASN A 197 -6.59 20.78 6.85
C ASN A 197 -5.37 20.13 6.18
N PHE A 198 -5.33 18.79 6.16
CA PHE A 198 -4.32 18.07 5.38
C PHE A 198 -4.51 18.32 3.88
N TRP A 199 -3.40 18.62 3.18
CA TRP A 199 -3.38 18.84 1.74
C TRP A 199 -2.34 17.95 1.07
N CYS A 200 -2.72 17.35 -0.08
CA CYS A 200 -1.82 16.51 -0.85
C CYS A 200 -1.93 16.83 -2.34
N ARG A 201 -0.83 17.23 -2.97
CA ARG A 201 -0.77 17.60 -4.39
C ARG A 201 0.13 16.68 -5.23
N GLY A 202 0.72 15.67 -4.63
CA GLY A 202 1.51 14.62 -5.27
C GLY A 202 1.31 13.32 -4.54
N PHE A 203 1.41 12.20 -5.28
CA PHE A 203 1.24 10.88 -4.69
C PHE A 203 2.11 10.72 -3.44
N SER A 204 1.46 10.40 -2.34
CA SER A 204 2.12 10.28 -1.03
C SER A 204 1.72 8.97 -0.37
N ASN A 205 2.71 8.32 0.24
CA ASN A 205 2.57 7.03 0.88
C ASN A 205 3.18 7.09 2.29
N VAL A 206 2.49 6.53 3.28
CA VAL A 206 2.93 6.58 4.68
C VAL A 206 2.72 5.23 5.37
N THR A 207 3.40 5.04 6.49
CA THR A 207 3.21 3.85 7.34
C THR A 207 2.08 4.06 8.36
N ARG A 208 1.62 2.96 8.97
CA ARG A 208 0.63 2.98 10.06
C ARG A 208 1.14 3.63 11.35
N ASN A 209 2.44 3.87 11.44
CA ASN A 209 3.08 4.52 12.59
C ASN A 209 3.28 6.04 12.37
N THR A 210 2.72 6.59 11.28
CA THR A 210 2.81 8.01 10.94
C THR A 210 1.72 8.80 11.66
N VAL A 211 2.12 9.90 12.31
CA VAL A 211 1.26 10.87 13.00
C VAL A 211 1.48 12.24 12.37
N LEU A 212 0.41 12.87 11.89
CA LEU A 212 0.46 14.19 11.27
C LEU A 212 -0.35 15.19 12.10
N GLY A 213 0.23 16.37 12.31
CA GLY A 213 -0.44 17.52 12.91
C GLY A 213 -1.42 18.23 11.97
N ASP A 214 -1.82 19.43 12.36
CA ASP A 214 -2.74 20.28 11.59
C ASP A 214 -2.01 21.05 10.47
N ASN A 215 -2.70 21.33 9.37
CA ASN A 215 -2.21 22.13 8.25
C ASN A 215 -0.93 21.55 7.58
N VAL A 216 -0.83 20.23 7.51
CA VAL A 216 0.25 19.52 6.84
C VAL A 216 0.01 19.47 5.34
N ASN A 217 1.06 19.78 4.55
CA ASN A 217 0.98 19.78 3.09
C ASN A 217 2.08 18.89 2.49
N PHE A 218 1.67 17.89 1.71
CA PHE A 218 2.56 16.99 0.96
C PHE A 218 2.47 17.26 -0.54
N ASN A 219 3.63 17.27 -1.21
CA ASN A 219 3.74 17.33 -2.67
C ASN A 219 4.44 16.10 -3.25
N GLY A 220 4.13 14.91 -2.74
CA GLY A 220 4.82 13.66 -3.00
C GLY A 220 5.77 13.36 -1.83
N MET A 221 5.24 12.61 -0.86
CA MET A 221 5.96 12.20 0.34
C MET A 221 5.94 10.68 0.41
N GLU A 222 7.09 10.07 0.56
CA GLU A 222 7.18 8.66 0.87
C GLU A 222 7.73 8.48 2.29
N ILE A 223 7.00 7.79 3.15
CA ILE A 223 7.42 7.45 4.51
C ILE A 223 7.48 5.92 4.59
N VAL A 224 8.68 5.41 4.89
CA VAL A 224 8.94 3.97 4.96
C VAL A 224 9.57 3.59 6.29
N GLY A 225 9.50 2.29 6.62
CA GLY A 225 10.07 1.75 7.85
C GLY A 225 9.03 1.51 8.94
N LYS A 226 9.48 0.88 10.03
CA LYS A 226 8.62 0.45 11.16
C LYS A 226 8.60 1.44 12.31
N GLY A 227 9.62 2.30 12.43
CA GLY A 227 9.68 3.33 13.45
C GLY A 227 8.53 4.33 13.32
N ARG A 228 8.24 5.04 14.40
CA ARG A 228 7.25 6.11 14.41
C ARG A 228 7.77 7.34 13.68
N VAL A 229 6.92 7.93 12.84
CA VAL A 229 7.18 9.24 12.22
C VAL A 229 6.13 10.23 12.70
N SER A 230 6.56 11.25 13.43
CA SER A 230 5.70 12.36 13.88
C SER A 230 6.05 13.64 13.15
N ILE A 231 5.05 14.26 12.54
CA ILE A 231 5.17 15.54 11.82
C ILE A 231 4.23 16.53 12.49
N GLY A 232 4.78 17.66 12.92
CA GLY A 232 4.05 18.73 13.60
C GLY A 232 3.11 19.51 12.67
N ASN A 233 2.65 20.65 13.19
CA ASN A 233 1.69 21.51 12.50
C ASN A 233 2.38 22.39 11.46
N TYR A 234 1.62 22.81 10.42
CA TYR A 234 2.13 23.72 9.38
C TYR A 234 3.38 23.23 8.66
N PHE A 235 3.48 21.92 8.52
CA PHE A 235 4.56 21.30 7.76
C PHE A 235 4.26 21.38 6.25
N HIS A 236 5.28 21.74 5.47
CA HIS A 236 5.21 21.75 4.02
C HIS A 236 6.36 20.98 3.39
N SER A 237 6.09 20.06 2.46
CA SER A 237 7.12 19.42 1.66
C SER A 237 7.14 19.91 0.21
N GLY A 238 8.34 19.96 -0.37
CA GLY A 238 8.52 19.95 -1.82
C GLY A 238 8.14 18.58 -2.42
N LYS A 239 8.49 18.38 -3.69
CA LYS A 239 8.20 17.14 -4.42
C LYS A 239 9.15 16.01 -4.03
N ASP A 240 8.66 14.77 -4.05
CA ASP A 240 9.44 13.53 -4.01
C ASP A 240 10.38 13.45 -2.78
N CYS A 241 9.87 13.81 -1.59
CA CYS A 241 10.61 13.67 -0.34
C CYS A 241 10.46 12.26 0.24
N LEU A 242 11.51 11.77 0.91
CA LEU A 242 11.59 10.45 1.51
C LEU A 242 11.93 10.55 3.00
N ILE A 243 11.18 9.85 3.85
CA ILE A 243 11.49 9.67 5.27
C ILE A 243 11.66 8.18 5.55
N ILE A 244 12.78 7.79 6.13
CA ILE A 244 13.11 6.40 6.47
C ILE A 244 13.13 6.29 7.99
N ALA A 245 12.35 5.36 8.56
CA ALA A 245 12.21 5.21 10.02
C ALA A 245 12.72 3.86 10.55
N ASP A 246 13.51 3.15 9.79
CA ASP A 246 14.24 1.96 10.26
C ASP A 246 15.52 1.71 9.47
N ASN A 247 16.28 0.72 9.89
CA ASN A 247 17.48 0.27 9.21
C ASN A 247 17.64 -1.25 9.37
N HIS A 248 18.39 -1.86 8.48
CA HIS A 248 18.85 -3.23 8.66
C HIS A 248 19.95 -3.32 9.71
N ASN A 249 20.05 -4.46 10.39
CA ASN A 249 21.11 -4.74 11.36
C ASN A 249 22.40 -5.14 10.65
N TYR A 250 23.09 -4.16 10.05
CA TYR A 250 24.31 -4.37 9.27
C TYR A 250 25.57 -4.45 10.13
N ASN A 251 25.56 -3.87 11.35
CA ASN A 251 26.76 -3.74 12.19
C ASN A 251 26.91 -4.89 13.20
N CYS A 252 25.80 -5.35 13.79
CA CYS A 252 25.79 -6.40 14.84
C CYS A 252 24.99 -7.64 14.41
N GLY A 253 24.78 -7.80 13.10
CA GLY A 253 24.03 -8.92 12.54
C GLY A 253 24.84 -10.22 12.49
N GLN A 254 24.12 -11.33 12.32
CA GLN A 254 24.68 -12.68 12.15
C GLN A 254 24.83 -13.10 10.69
N ALA A 255 24.59 -12.19 9.75
CA ALA A 255 24.72 -12.39 8.30
C ALA A 255 25.19 -11.11 7.61
N ILE A 256 25.83 -11.26 6.44
CA ILE A 256 26.24 -10.16 5.57
C ILE A 256 25.34 -10.16 4.31
N PRO A 257 24.93 -9.01 3.81
CA PRO A 257 25.28 -7.64 4.25
C PRO A 257 24.57 -7.19 5.53
N TYR A 258 23.52 -7.89 5.97
CA TYR A 258 22.75 -7.68 7.20
C TYR A 258 21.95 -8.96 7.52
N ASP A 259 21.46 -9.08 8.75
CA ASP A 259 20.54 -10.15 9.14
C ASP A 259 19.06 -9.75 8.99
N ASN A 260 18.14 -10.62 9.39
CA ASN A 260 16.69 -10.40 9.30
C ASN A 260 16.14 -9.40 10.34
N LYS A 261 16.98 -8.90 11.26
CA LYS A 261 16.56 -7.96 12.30
C LYS A 261 16.45 -6.56 11.72
N ILE A 262 15.31 -5.92 11.94
CA ILE A 262 15.08 -4.52 11.61
C ILE A 262 15.31 -3.67 12.87
N ILE A 263 16.05 -2.58 12.73
CA ILE A 263 16.32 -1.61 13.78
C ILE A 263 15.43 -0.39 13.57
N GLU A 264 14.36 -0.33 14.35
CA GLU A 264 13.42 0.79 14.30
C GLU A 264 14.06 2.05 14.88
N ARG A 265 13.85 3.19 14.23
CA ARG A 265 14.37 4.50 14.62
C ARG A 265 13.32 5.56 14.33
N ASP A 266 12.75 6.13 15.38
CA ASP A 266 11.73 7.17 15.26
C ASP A 266 12.28 8.44 14.61
N VAL A 267 11.43 9.12 13.83
CA VAL A 267 11.70 10.43 13.24
C VAL A 267 10.71 11.44 13.79
N GLU A 268 11.24 12.55 14.30
CA GLU A 268 10.45 13.63 14.88
C GLU A 268 10.66 14.92 14.08
N ILE A 269 9.60 15.53 13.61
CA ILE A 269 9.60 16.80 12.89
C ILE A 269 8.64 17.74 13.58
N ASN A 270 9.15 18.85 14.09
CA ASN A 270 8.36 19.83 14.83
C ASN A 270 7.54 20.75 13.90
N ASP A 271 6.91 21.78 14.47
CA ASP A 271 6.01 22.68 13.77
C ASP A 271 6.73 23.61 12.79
N PHE A 272 6.01 24.09 11.76
CA PHE A 272 6.46 25.12 10.80
C PHE A 272 7.70 24.75 9.99
N VAL A 273 7.96 23.47 9.81
CA VAL A 273 9.10 22.97 9.04
C VAL A 273 8.78 22.99 7.54
N TRP A 274 9.76 23.38 6.73
CA TRP A 274 9.66 23.37 5.28
C TRP A 274 10.78 22.55 4.64
N PHE A 275 10.41 21.55 3.86
CA PHE A 275 11.31 20.78 3.01
C PHE A 275 11.29 21.28 1.57
N GLY A 276 12.44 21.51 0.99
CA GLY A 276 12.63 21.59 -0.45
C GLY A 276 12.27 20.24 -1.12
N SER A 277 12.38 20.19 -2.45
CA SER A 277 12.11 18.95 -3.19
C SER A 277 13.25 17.93 -3.00
N ARG A 278 12.89 16.62 -3.01
CA ARG A 278 13.83 15.50 -2.94
C ARG A 278 14.71 15.51 -1.68
N VAL A 279 14.13 15.91 -0.58
CA VAL A 279 14.78 15.80 0.74
C VAL A 279 14.65 14.37 1.23
N ILE A 280 15.74 13.82 1.78
CA ILE A 280 15.78 12.51 2.41
C ILE A 280 16.06 12.68 3.89
N ILE A 281 15.21 12.08 4.74
CA ILE A 281 15.37 12.05 6.19
C ILE A 281 15.77 10.63 6.60
N LEU A 282 16.90 10.51 7.28
CA LEU A 282 17.43 9.24 7.75
C LEU A 282 16.85 8.83 9.11
N PRO A 283 16.92 7.53 9.47
CA PRO A 283 16.37 7.02 10.71
C PRO A 283 16.94 7.69 11.97
N GLY A 284 16.06 8.01 12.93
CA GLY A 284 16.45 8.63 14.20
C GLY A 284 16.63 10.15 14.15
N THR A 285 16.26 10.81 13.06
CA THR A 285 16.38 12.27 12.89
C THR A 285 15.34 13.00 13.72
N LYS A 286 15.77 14.10 14.37
CA LYS A 286 14.90 15.06 15.04
C LYS A 286 15.10 16.45 14.43
N ILE A 287 14.01 17.06 13.99
CA ILE A 287 14.01 18.36 13.32
C ILE A 287 13.25 19.37 14.17
N GLY A 288 13.93 20.43 14.55
CA GLY A 288 13.39 21.51 15.37
C GLY A 288 12.33 22.35 14.68
N GLU A 289 11.71 23.25 15.45
CA GLU A 289 10.67 24.16 14.96
C GLU A 289 11.21 25.12 13.90
N GLY A 290 10.40 25.38 12.88
CA GLY A 290 10.71 26.40 11.87
C GLY A 290 11.90 26.08 10.96
N VAL A 291 12.44 24.88 11.01
CA VAL A 291 13.58 24.47 10.17
C VAL A 291 13.22 24.51 8.68
N VAL A 292 14.19 24.94 7.88
CA VAL A 292 14.13 24.86 6.42
C VAL A 292 15.20 23.91 5.92
N VAL A 293 14.79 22.90 5.16
CA VAL A 293 15.69 21.93 4.52
C VAL A 293 15.78 22.23 3.03
N GLN A 294 16.97 22.53 2.52
CA GLN A 294 17.18 22.77 1.10
C GLN A 294 16.89 21.53 0.24
N ALA A 295 16.49 21.76 -1.01
CA ALA A 295 16.23 20.70 -1.96
C ALA A 295 17.44 19.77 -2.15
N GLY A 296 17.20 18.45 -2.29
CA GLY A 296 18.25 17.45 -2.51
C GLY A 296 19.08 17.09 -1.29
N SER A 297 18.73 17.58 -0.10
CA SER A 297 19.50 17.33 1.12
C SER A 297 19.22 15.95 1.72
N VAL A 298 20.24 15.35 2.36
CA VAL A 298 20.14 14.13 3.17
C VAL A 298 20.40 14.48 4.63
N VAL A 299 19.36 14.40 5.46
CA VAL A 299 19.36 14.90 6.85
C VAL A 299 19.41 13.74 7.83
N HIS A 300 20.27 13.87 8.85
CA HIS A 300 20.37 12.94 9.98
C HIS A 300 20.67 13.66 11.29
N GLY A 301 20.42 12.99 12.41
CA GLY A 301 20.71 13.52 13.74
C GLY A 301 19.74 14.60 14.20
N ASN A 302 20.22 15.52 15.04
CA ASN A 302 19.40 16.56 15.64
C ASN A 302 19.64 17.90 14.94
N ILE A 303 18.57 18.44 14.35
CA ILE A 303 18.59 19.76 13.68
C ILE A 303 17.96 20.78 14.62
N PRO A 304 18.69 21.84 15.01
CA PRO A 304 18.19 22.83 15.95
C PRO A 304 17.05 23.68 15.36
N ASP A 305 16.23 24.28 16.23
CA ASP A 305 15.15 25.18 15.84
C ASP A 305 15.65 26.31 14.93
N TYR A 306 14.81 26.71 13.99
CA TYR A 306 15.00 27.82 13.05
C TYR A 306 16.20 27.70 12.11
N ALA A 307 16.89 26.56 12.11
CA ALA A 307 18.02 26.34 11.22
C ALA A 307 17.59 26.24 9.74
N VAL A 308 18.45 26.71 8.86
CA VAL A 308 18.42 26.42 7.42
C VAL A 308 19.55 25.44 7.15
N VAL A 309 19.19 24.22 6.74
CA VAL A 309 20.15 23.13 6.51
C VAL A 309 20.18 22.71 5.05
N GLY A 310 21.31 22.19 4.59
CA GLY A 310 21.47 21.71 3.21
C GLY A 310 22.68 20.82 3.02
N GLY A 311 22.69 20.07 1.93
CA GLY A 311 23.79 19.19 1.54
C GLY A 311 23.54 17.71 1.82
N ASN A 312 24.55 16.87 1.53
CA ASN A 312 24.60 15.44 1.81
C ASN A 312 26.02 15.07 2.34
N PRO A 313 26.19 14.84 3.64
CA PRO A 313 25.20 15.03 4.72
C PRO A 313 24.80 16.50 4.90
N ALA A 314 23.56 16.76 5.33
CA ALA A 314 23.06 18.10 5.56
C ALA A 314 23.74 18.74 6.80
N THR A 315 24.15 19.99 6.65
CA THR A 315 24.74 20.80 7.72
C THR A 315 24.00 22.12 7.88
N VAL A 316 24.11 22.76 9.04
CA VAL A 316 23.51 24.07 9.26
C VAL A 316 24.26 25.11 8.42
N ILE A 317 23.56 25.77 7.51
CA ILE A 317 24.09 26.84 6.65
C ILE A 317 23.95 28.20 7.34
N LYS A 318 22.77 28.43 7.94
CA LYS A 318 22.41 29.65 8.67
C LYS A 318 21.17 29.41 9.51
N TYR A 319 20.76 30.40 10.25
CA TYR A 319 19.47 30.45 10.92
C TYR A 319 18.53 31.45 10.22
N ARG A 320 17.21 31.21 10.38
CA ARG A 320 16.20 32.20 9.98
C ARG A 320 16.32 33.46 10.85
N ASP A 321 15.66 34.53 10.41
CA ASP A 321 15.39 35.66 11.29
C ASP A 321 14.38 35.19 12.37
N ILE A 322 14.93 34.89 13.55
CA ILE A 322 14.19 34.27 14.66
C ILE A 322 13.15 35.24 15.23
N GLU A 323 13.49 36.51 15.37
CA GLU A 323 12.59 37.53 15.92
C GLU A 323 11.41 37.76 14.98
N ARG A 324 11.67 37.86 13.69
CA ARG A 324 10.62 37.97 12.68
C ARG A 324 9.73 36.72 12.64
N PHE A 325 10.31 35.52 12.77
CA PHE A 325 9.55 34.27 12.86
C PHE A 325 8.61 34.28 14.06
N LYS A 326 9.11 34.61 15.25
CA LYS A 326 8.34 34.69 16.50
C LYS A 326 7.21 35.73 16.39
N GLN A 327 7.51 36.91 15.82
CA GLN A 327 6.51 37.93 15.59
C GLN A 327 5.35 37.42 14.69
N LEU A 328 5.66 36.83 13.55
CA LEU A 328 4.65 36.29 12.63
C LEU A 328 3.85 35.13 13.26
N LYS A 329 4.50 34.33 14.11
CA LYS A 329 3.84 33.26 14.86
C LYS A 329 2.87 33.84 15.88
N ALA A 330 3.23 34.87 16.63
CA ALA A 330 2.36 35.57 17.57
C ALA A 330 1.15 36.25 16.88
N GLU A 331 1.39 36.83 15.71
CA GLU A 331 0.37 37.44 14.85
C GLU A 331 -0.49 36.41 14.11
N LYS A 332 -0.25 35.11 14.27
CA LYS A 332 -0.96 34.00 13.57
C LYS A 332 -0.95 34.16 12.05
N LYS A 333 0.10 34.73 11.48
CA LYS A 333 0.28 34.91 10.03
C LYS A 333 0.88 33.63 9.42
N PHE A 334 0.06 32.62 9.29
CA PHE A 334 0.42 31.31 8.72
C PHE A 334 -0.08 31.16 7.29
N ARG A 335 0.62 30.33 6.53
CA ARG A 335 0.23 30.00 5.15
C ARG A 335 -0.22 28.57 5.05
#